data_0eff13d3f1523ebd5d5134ea5965cff8
#
_entry.id   0eff13d3f1523ebd5d5134ea5965cff8
#
_cell.length_a   1.000
_cell.length_b   1.000
_cell.length_c   1.000
_cell.angle_alpha   90.00
_cell.angle_beta   90.00
_cell.angle_gamma   90.00
#
_symmetry.space_group_name_H-M   'P 1'
#
loop_
_entity.id
_entity.type
_entity.pdbx_description
1 polymer ?
#
loop_
_entity_poly.entity_id
_entity_poly.type
_entity_poly.pdbx_seq_one_letter_code
_entity_poly.pdbx_strand_id
1 'polypeptide(L)'
;MTRTAEELMTHHINSMMSMKKDSNLDEALSDYSEELVAITRLDGRTRTMGHDTLTSVMRTSLSFAVKLGMDIENAVEKLNFLYRQSTENYITLVASMPPFSSFASFTYMVENGKAVYVSGFAKTAVNRRPLLVKAHPFPSNAEAMAVTDRHFANLKEHNIEALIAGYADDAIILTNLCERPLEGKEDIRRYCGGLIQRAGEKIDAFTDPAAKITVKEAVAELSCIGFQHRAKKQCGILTQRIRDGKIIFESLTFQEAEPVI
;
A
#
# COMPACT_ATOMS: atom_id res chain seq x y z
N MET A 1 -3.42 26.30 5.25
CA MET A 1 -4.23 25.05 5.24
C MET A 1 -3.26 23.88 5.05
N THR A 2 -3.42 22.82 5.81
CA THR A 2 -2.67 21.55 5.61
C THR A 2 -3.30 20.80 4.45
N ARG A 3 -2.48 20.20 3.58
CA ARG A 3 -2.97 19.40 2.45
C ARG A 3 -3.68 18.15 2.94
N THR A 4 -4.81 17.81 2.32
CA THR A 4 -5.45 16.50 2.42
C THR A 4 -4.62 15.45 1.71
N ALA A 5 -4.92 14.16 1.93
CA ALA A 5 -4.24 13.07 1.23
C ALA A 5 -4.43 13.13 -0.29
N GLU A 6 -5.60 13.57 -0.75
CA GLU A 6 -5.89 13.76 -2.18
C GLU A 6 -5.08 14.92 -2.80
N GLU A 7 -4.99 16.04 -2.10
CA GLU A 7 -4.20 17.21 -2.52
C GLU A 7 -2.71 16.90 -2.52
N LEU A 8 -2.22 16.19 -1.50
CA LEU A 8 -0.84 15.73 -1.42
C LEU A 8 -0.51 14.81 -2.60
N MET A 9 -1.34 13.82 -2.87
CA MET A 9 -1.09 12.87 -3.97
C MET A 9 -1.16 13.55 -5.34
N THR A 10 -2.08 14.50 -5.52
CA THR A 10 -2.16 15.28 -6.75
C THR A 10 -0.91 16.13 -6.96
N HIS A 11 -0.41 16.79 -5.90
CA HIS A 11 0.86 17.51 -5.94
C HIS A 11 2.03 16.59 -6.25
N HIS A 12 2.11 15.43 -5.59
CA HIS A 12 3.18 14.43 -5.78
C HIS A 12 3.22 13.92 -7.23
N ILE A 13 2.09 13.53 -7.79
CA ILE A 13 1.99 13.06 -9.19
C ILE A 13 2.39 14.18 -10.14
N ASN A 14 1.88 15.42 -9.97
CA ASN A 14 2.21 16.55 -10.82
C ASN A 14 3.71 16.88 -10.77
N SER A 15 4.31 16.85 -9.59
CA SER A 15 5.75 17.05 -9.42
C SER A 15 6.55 15.95 -10.11
N MET A 16 6.08 14.69 -10.05
CA MET A 16 6.70 13.58 -10.78
C MET A 16 6.54 13.71 -12.31
N MET A 17 5.38 14.19 -12.80
CA MET A 17 5.14 14.40 -14.23
C MET A 17 5.96 15.57 -14.81
N SER A 18 6.18 16.61 -14.03
CA SER A 18 6.96 17.78 -14.45
C SER A 18 8.48 17.62 -14.33
N MET A 19 8.96 16.41 -14.03
CA MET A 19 10.37 16.11 -13.88
C MET A 19 11.14 16.23 -15.20
N LYS A 20 11.47 17.46 -15.59
CA LYS A 20 12.47 17.76 -16.62
C LYS A 20 13.84 17.86 -15.94
N LYS A 21 14.61 16.76 -15.91
CA LYS A 21 15.98 16.71 -15.43
C LYS A 21 16.17 17.15 -13.95
N ASP A 22 16.05 16.23 -13.05
CA ASP A 22 16.45 16.33 -11.62
C ASP A 22 15.83 17.47 -10.77
N SER A 23 15.29 18.54 -11.37
CA SER A 23 14.89 19.76 -10.64
C SER A 23 13.62 19.62 -9.81
N ASN A 24 12.70 18.73 -10.18
CA ASN A 24 11.40 18.62 -9.49
C ASN A 24 11.29 17.41 -8.57
N LEU A 25 12.36 16.59 -8.48
CA LEU A 25 12.36 15.47 -7.53
C LEU A 25 12.33 15.96 -6.08
N ASP A 26 13.03 17.06 -5.77
CA ASP A 26 13.01 17.63 -4.42
C ASP A 26 11.63 18.12 -4.01
N GLU A 27 10.85 18.64 -4.96
CA GLU A 27 9.47 19.03 -4.73
C GLU A 27 8.59 17.81 -4.41
N ALA A 28 8.67 16.74 -5.20
CA ALA A 28 7.96 15.50 -4.91
C ALA A 28 8.41 14.85 -3.58
N LEU A 29 9.71 14.92 -3.27
CA LEU A 29 10.25 14.41 -2.01
C LEU A 29 9.81 15.25 -0.80
N SER A 30 9.50 16.53 -1.01
CA SER A 30 8.98 17.42 0.03
C SER A 30 7.62 17.00 0.58
N ASP A 31 6.88 16.12 -0.10
CA ASP A 31 5.61 15.57 0.36
C ASP A 31 5.76 14.55 1.48
N TYR A 32 6.96 14.04 1.71
CA TYR A 32 7.23 13.10 2.79
C TYR A 32 7.63 13.80 4.09
N SER A 33 7.20 13.25 5.22
CA SER A 33 7.64 13.65 6.54
C SER A 33 9.08 13.20 6.80
N GLU A 34 9.84 13.95 7.61
CA GLU A 34 11.14 13.50 8.11
C GLU A 34 11.03 12.24 8.98
N GLU A 35 9.88 12.04 9.62
CA GLU A 35 9.56 10.86 10.45
C GLU A 35 8.93 9.72 9.62
N LEU A 36 9.00 9.80 8.30
CA LEU A 36 8.41 8.80 7.41
C LEU A 36 8.83 7.38 7.76
N VAL A 37 7.85 6.49 7.77
CA VAL A 37 8.04 5.03 7.75
C VAL A 37 7.41 4.46 6.50
N ALA A 38 8.21 3.78 5.69
CA ALA A 38 7.73 3.12 4.48
C ALA A 38 8.03 1.61 4.51
N ILE A 39 7.05 0.80 4.10
CA ILE A 39 7.22 -0.63 3.82
C ILE A 39 6.95 -0.84 2.34
N THR A 40 7.96 -1.24 1.58
CA THR A 40 7.81 -1.38 0.14
C THR A 40 8.32 -2.72 -0.40
N ARG A 41 7.69 -3.18 -1.48
CA ARG A 41 8.15 -4.31 -2.29
C ARG A 41 7.90 -4.01 -3.77
N LEU A 42 8.74 -3.18 -4.36
CA LEU A 42 8.57 -2.71 -5.74
C LEU A 42 9.43 -3.47 -6.76
N ASP A 43 10.53 -4.07 -6.33
CA ASP A 43 11.50 -4.81 -7.18
C ASP A 43 11.69 -6.26 -6.73
N GLY A 44 10.70 -6.83 -6.03
CA GLY A 44 10.72 -8.19 -5.52
C GLY A 44 11.43 -8.37 -4.17
N ARG A 45 11.99 -7.30 -3.59
CA ARG A 45 12.52 -7.25 -2.21
C ARG A 45 11.68 -6.38 -1.31
N THR A 46 11.37 -6.89 -0.13
CA THR A 46 10.74 -6.09 0.91
C THR A 46 11.79 -5.21 1.58
N ARG A 47 11.45 -3.94 1.78
CA ARG A 47 12.28 -2.96 2.49
C ARG A 47 11.43 -2.16 3.45
N THR A 48 11.99 -1.91 4.62
CA THR A 48 11.52 -0.87 5.54
C THR A 48 12.46 0.32 5.42
N MET A 49 11.91 1.52 5.24
CA MET A 49 12.71 2.71 4.93
C MET A 49 12.16 3.93 5.67
N GLY A 50 13.06 4.76 6.19
CA GLY A 50 12.74 6.13 6.59
C GLY A 50 12.90 7.11 5.43
N HIS A 51 12.67 8.40 5.72
CA HIS A 51 12.75 9.50 4.77
C HIS A 51 14.04 9.47 3.93
N ASP A 52 15.21 9.49 4.57
CA ASP A 52 16.51 9.59 3.86
C ASP A 52 16.78 8.37 2.97
N THR A 53 16.40 7.18 3.44
CA THR A 53 16.56 5.96 2.64
C THR A 53 15.62 5.96 1.45
N LEU A 54 14.34 6.33 1.63
CA LEU A 54 13.36 6.40 0.54
C LEU A 54 13.79 7.44 -0.50
N THR A 55 14.18 8.63 -0.07
CA THR A 55 14.63 9.70 -0.97
C THR A 55 15.90 9.30 -1.74
N SER A 56 16.85 8.64 -1.09
CA SER A 56 18.05 8.08 -1.74
C SER A 56 17.70 7.01 -2.79
N VAL A 57 16.76 6.11 -2.47
CA VAL A 57 16.26 5.09 -3.42
C VAL A 57 15.62 5.76 -4.63
N MET A 58 14.74 6.73 -4.41
CA MET A 58 14.07 7.45 -5.50
C MET A 58 15.06 8.20 -6.39
N ARG A 59 16.01 8.95 -5.83
CA ARG A 59 17.07 9.64 -6.59
C ARG A 59 17.89 8.66 -7.41
N THR A 60 18.33 7.55 -6.79
CA THR A 60 19.15 6.54 -7.48
C THR A 60 18.37 5.86 -8.60
N SER A 61 17.11 5.52 -8.37
CA SER A 61 16.24 4.88 -9.36
C SER A 61 16.00 5.79 -10.56
N LEU A 62 15.73 7.07 -10.30
CA LEU A 62 15.50 8.08 -11.31
C LEU A 62 16.76 8.34 -12.15
N SER A 63 17.91 8.59 -11.51
CA SER A 63 19.17 8.77 -12.19
C SER A 63 19.55 7.58 -13.06
N PHE A 64 19.25 6.37 -12.60
CA PHE A 64 19.48 5.15 -13.39
C PHE A 64 18.54 5.06 -14.59
N ALA A 65 17.26 5.40 -14.42
CA ALA A 65 16.28 5.41 -15.50
C ALA A 65 16.67 6.42 -16.60
N VAL A 66 17.07 7.64 -16.21
CA VAL A 66 17.57 8.68 -17.14
C VAL A 66 18.83 8.20 -17.88
N LYS A 67 19.80 7.59 -17.19
CA LYS A 67 21.01 7.04 -17.83
C LYS A 67 20.71 5.92 -18.84
N LEU A 68 19.62 5.20 -18.65
CA LEU A 68 19.13 4.19 -19.62
C LEU A 68 18.34 4.81 -20.78
N GLY A 69 18.23 6.13 -20.87
CA GLY A 69 17.46 6.82 -21.88
C GLY A 69 15.95 6.66 -21.73
N MET A 70 15.47 6.34 -20.53
CA MET A 70 14.03 6.26 -20.28
C MET A 70 13.43 7.66 -20.22
N ASP A 71 12.40 7.87 -20.99
CA ASP A 71 11.55 9.04 -20.94
C ASP A 71 10.58 8.91 -19.74
N ILE A 72 10.91 9.59 -18.66
CA ILE A 72 10.17 9.49 -17.38
C ILE A 72 8.83 10.17 -17.50
N GLU A 73 8.74 11.30 -18.19
CA GLU A 73 7.48 12.00 -18.45
C GLU A 73 6.49 11.05 -19.15
N ASN A 74 6.89 10.44 -20.26
CA ASN A 74 6.10 9.45 -20.99
C ASN A 74 5.81 8.19 -20.16
N ALA A 75 6.71 7.79 -19.26
CA ALA A 75 6.47 6.65 -18.36
C ALA A 75 5.40 6.95 -17.29
N VAL A 76 5.37 8.18 -16.76
CA VAL A 76 4.37 8.63 -15.79
C VAL A 76 3.02 8.86 -16.49
N GLU A 77 3.00 9.44 -17.70
CA GLU A 77 1.77 9.57 -18.50
C GLU A 77 1.12 8.23 -18.84
N LYS A 78 1.91 7.17 -18.92
CA LYS A 78 1.43 5.79 -19.14
C LYS A 78 0.96 5.08 -17.87
N LEU A 79 1.03 5.73 -16.71
CA LEU A 79 0.40 5.20 -15.51
C LEU A 79 -1.11 5.11 -15.73
N ASN A 80 -1.63 3.91 -15.67
CA ASN A 80 -3.06 3.68 -15.71
C ASN A 80 -3.56 3.42 -14.28
N PHE A 81 -4.25 4.40 -13.71
CA PHE A 81 -4.88 4.25 -12.42
C PHE A 81 -6.14 3.40 -12.56
N LEU A 82 -6.08 2.19 -12.03
CA LEU A 82 -7.17 1.22 -12.02
C LEU A 82 -8.14 1.47 -10.86
N TYR A 83 -7.63 2.09 -9.80
CA TYR A 83 -8.37 2.41 -8.60
C TYR A 83 -7.69 3.56 -7.89
N ARG A 84 -8.48 4.50 -7.35
CA ARG A 84 -8.04 5.59 -6.48
C ARG A 84 -9.17 5.96 -5.55
N GLN A 85 -8.90 5.91 -4.27
CA GLN A 85 -9.86 6.27 -3.23
C GLN A 85 -9.14 6.99 -2.10
N SER A 86 -9.73 8.04 -1.57
CA SER A 86 -9.15 8.88 -0.53
C SER A 86 -10.17 9.32 0.50
N THR A 87 -9.67 9.63 1.68
CA THR A 87 -10.31 10.42 2.72
C THR A 87 -9.40 11.60 3.05
N GLU A 88 -9.70 12.37 4.08
CA GLU A 88 -8.87 13.50 4.48
C GLU A 88 -7.40 13.11 4.71
N ASN A 89 -7.18 11.98 5.41
CA ASN A 89 -5.87 11.57 5.89
C ASN A 89 -5.29 10.32 5.21
N TYR A 90 -6.04 9.67 4.34
CA TYR A 90 -5.63 8.40 3.73
C TYR A 90 -5.91 8.40 2.24
N ILE A 91 -5.00 7.84 1.47
CA ILE A 91 -5.23 7.57 0.05
C ILE A 91 -4.64 6.23 -0.34
N THR A 92 -5.42 5.45 -1.08
CA THR A 92 -4.98 4.19 -1.69
C THR A 92 -5.22 4.25 -3.18
N LEU A 93 -4.22 3.82 -3.92
CA LEU A 93 -4.30 3.76 -5.37
C LEU A 93 -3.73 2.43 -5.88
N VAL A 94 -4.32 1.94 -6.95
CA VAL A 94 -3.83 0.81 -7.73
C VAL A 94 -3.56 1.30 -9.13
N ALA A 95 -2.39 1.00 -9.64
CA ALA A 95 -1.98 1.39 -10.99
C ALA A 95 -1.38 0.21 -11.75
N SER A 96 -1.51 0.25 -13.05
CA SER A 96 -0.70 -0.52 -13.99
C SER A 96 0.41 0.37 -14.54
N MET A 97 1.63 -0.14 -14.54
CA MET A 97 2.84 0.56 -15.01
C MET A 97 3.53 -0.25 -16.10
N PRO A 98 2.96 -0.40 -17.32
CA PRO A 98 3.62 -1.14 -18.38
C PRO A 98 4.91 -0.42 -18.85
N PRO A 99 5.99 -1.17 -19.19
CA PRO A 99 6.12 -2.62 -19.16
C PRO A 99 6.58 -3.18 -17.81
N PHE A 100 6.63 -2.38 -16.74
CA PHE A 100 7.31 -2.71 -15.47
C PHE A 100 6.47 -3.57 -14.55
N SER A 101 5.18 -3.26 -14.44
CA SER A 101 4.26 -3.96 -13.55
C SER A 101 2.84 -3.92 -14.10
N SER A 102 2.14 -5.05 -14.01
CA SER A 102 0.70 -5.12 -14.31
C SER A 102 -0.17 -4.74 -13.11
N PHE A 103 0.42 -4.66 -11.94
CA PHE A 103 -0.25 -4.29 -10.70
C PHE A 103 0.76 -3.64 -9.76
N ALA A 104 0.47 -2.42 -9.35
CA ALA A 104 1.16 -1.72 -8.29
C ALA A 104 0.12 -1.07 -7.38
N SER A 105 0.27 -1.25 -6.09
CA SER A 105 -0.58 -0.65 -5.06
C SER A 105 0.25 0.22 -4.15
N PHE A 106 -0.27 1.39 -3.87
CA PHE A 106 0.34 2.35 -2.95
C PHE A 106 -0.72 2.87 -1.99
N THR A 107 -0.35 2.96 -0.73
CA THR A 107 -1.17 3.58 0.31
C THR A 107 -0.33 4.61 1.03
N TYR A 108 -0.87 5.81 1.17
CA TYR A 108 -0.25 6.92 1.89
C TYR A 108 -1.16 7.32 3.05
N MET A 109 -0.56 7.55 4.20
CA MET A 109 -1.21 8.07 5.40
C MET A 109 -0.59 9.43 5.68
N VAL A 110 -1.44 10.44 5.77
CA VAL A 110 -1.06 11.86 5.78
C VAL A 110 -1.37 12.47 7.14
N GLU A 111 -0.40 13.14 7.71
CA GLU A 111 -0.56 13.97 8.90
C GLU A 111 0.12 15.32 8.65
N ASN A 112 -0.55 16.39 9.04
CA ASN A 112 -0.04 17.76 8.86
C ASN A 112 0.37 18.07 7.41
N GLY A 113 -0.34 17.48 6.41
CA GLY A 113 -0.07 17.69 5.00
C GLY A 113 1.18 16.99 4.47
N LYS A 114 1.73 16.02 5.20
CA LYS A 114 2.89 15.20 4.84
C LYS A 114 2.57 13.71 4.94
N ALA A 115 3.14 12.89 4.07
CA ALA A 115 3.06 11.45 4.18
C ALA A 115 3.94 10.96 5.33
N VAL A 116 3.33 10.36 6.35
CA VAL A 116 4.03 9.81 7.54
C VAL A 116 4.20 8.30 7.44
N TYR A 117 3.26 7.60 6.81
CA TYR A 117 3.36 6.18 6.52
C TYR A 117 3.08 5.91 5.04
N VAL A 118 3.88 5.04 4.45
CA VAL A 118 3.72 4.63 3.06
C VAL A 118 3.86 3.12 2.94
N SER A 119 2.93 2.48 2.28
CA SER A 119 3.12 1.12 1.78
C SER A 119 3.16 1.12 0.26
N GLY A 120 4.03 0.28 -0.30
CA GLY A 120 4.15 0.14 -1.75
C GLY A 120 4.39 -1.32 -2.14
N PHE A 121 3.56 -1.84 -3.02
CA PHE A 121 3.68 -3.20 -3.53
C PHE A 121 3.55 -3.20 -5.05
N ALA A 122 4.44 -3.91 -5.74
CA ALA A 122 4.31 -4.11 -7.17
C ALA A 122 4.57 -5.56 -7.56
N LYS A 123 3.76 -6.08 -8.48
CA LYS A 123 4.02 -7.34 -9.18
C LYS A 123 4.98 -7.05 -10.31
N THR A 124 6.25 -7.28 -10.09
CA THR A 124 7.30 -7.03 -11.08
C THR A 124 7.25 -8.05 -12.21
N ALA A 125 7.13 -7.56 -13.45
CA ALA A 125 7.19 -8.38 -14.65
C ALA A 125 8.64 -8.73 -15.05
N VAL A 126 9.63 -8.02 -14.54
CA VAL A 126 11.04 -8.12 -14.93
C VAL A 126 11.90 -8.51 -13.72
N ASN A 127 12.73 -9.55 -13.88
CA ASN A 127 13.81 -9.85 -12.94
C ASN A 127 14.87 -8.73 -12.98
N ARG A 128 14.62 -7.65 -12.27
CA ARG A 128 15.60 -6.58 -12.10
C ARG A 128 16.59 -6.97 -11.00
N ARG A 129 17.85 -6.66 -11.21
CA ARG A 129 18.81 -6.67 -10.09
C ARG A 129 18.33 -5.63 -9.08
N PRO A 130 18.05 -6.05 -7.84
CA PRO A 130 17.54 -5.12 -6.84
C PRO A 130 18.58 -4.04 -6.58
N LEU A 131 18.10 -2.82 -6.40
CA LEU A 131 18.94 -1.71 -5.97
C LEU A 131 19.60 -2.07 -4.63
N LEU A 132 20.93 -2.01 -4.59
CA LEU A 132 21.69 -2.19 -3.37
C LEU A 132 21.67 -0.87 -2.59
N VAL A 133 20.62 -0.67 -1.83
CA VAL A 133 20.51 0.44 -0.88
C VAL A 133 20.72 -0.13 0.52
N LYS A 134 21.62 0.48 1.28
CA LYS A 134 21.76 0.21 2.71
C LYS A 134 20.53 0.77 3.40
N ALA A 135 19.56 -0.08 3.68
CA ALA A 135 18.45 0.28 4.56
C ALA A 135 18.93 0.14 6.01
N HIS A 136 18.69 1.15 6.83
CA HIS A 136 18.73 1.00 8.27
C HIS A 136 17.43 0.30 8.66
N PRO A 137 17.46 -0.93 9.18
CA PRO A 137 16.24 -1.62 9.56
C PRO A 137 15.58 -0.88 10.72
N PHE A 138 14.30 -0.60 10.59
CA PHE A 138 13.50 -0.19 11.72
C PHE A 138 13.27 -1.38 12.65
N PRO A 139 13.16 -1.18 13.95
CA PRO A 139 12.75 -2.23 14.86
C PRO A 139 11.34 -2.71 14.48
N SER A 140 11.18 -4.02 14.38
CA SER A 140 9.86 -4.62 14.12
C SER A 140 8.91 -4.38 15.29
N ASN A 141 7.64 -4.08 14.99
CA ASN A 141 6.58 -3.97 15.99
C ASN A 141 5.82 -5.30 16.09
N ALA A 142 6.21 -6.13 17.06
CA ALA A 142 5.57 -7.43 17.28
C ALA A 142 4.10 -7.30 17.72
N GLU A 143 3.73 -6.25 18.44
CA GLU A 143 2.35 -6.02 18.90
C GLU A 143 1.44 -5.68 17.72
N ALA A 144 1.88 -4.79 16.84
CA ALA A 144 1.13 -4.47 15.62
C ALA A 144 0.99 -5.72 14.72
N MET A 145 2.05 -6.51 14.56
CA MET A 145 1.97 -7.76 13.81
C MET A 145 1.00 -8.76 14.46
N ALA A 146 0.96 -8.86 15.77
CA ALA A 146 0.02 -9.74 16.46
C ALA A 146 -1.45 -9.33 16.26
N VAL A 147 -1.75 -8.02 16.16
CA VAL A 147 -3.09 -7.54 15.78
C VAL A 147 -3.45 -8.02 14.37
N THR A 148 -2.53 -7.84 13.42
CA THR A 148 -2.71 -8.27 12.04
C THR A 148 -2.87 -9.80 11.93
N ASP A 149 -2.05 -10.59 12.61
CA ASP A 149 -2.16 -12.05 12.62
C ASP A 149 -3.49 -12.52 13.21
N ARG A 150 -3.98 -11.88 14.27
CA ARG A 150 -5.29 -12.15 14.86
C ARG A 150 -6.43 -11.78 13.92
N HIS A 151 -6.31 -10.66 13.20
CA HIS A 151 -7.28 -10.27 12.17
C HIS A 151 -7.41 -11.36 11.09
N PHE A 152 -6.29 -11.90 10.60
CA PHE A 152 -6.28 -13.01 9.65
C PHE A 152 -6.87 -14.30 10.21
N ALA A 153 -6.55 -14.64 11.45
CA ALA A 153 -7.11 -15.82 12.09
C ALA A 153 -8.65 -15.72 12.15
N ASN A 154 -9.18 -14.57 12.60
CA ASN A 154 -10.62 -14.32 12.66
C ASN A 154 -11.29 -14.35 11.28
N LEU A 155 -10.62 -13.83 10.23
CA LEU A 155 -11.12 -13.90 8.86
C LEU A 155 -11.21 -15.36 8.38
N LYS A 156 -10.20 -16.16 8.64
CA LYS A 156 -10.14 -17.58 8.32
C LYS A 156 -11.20 -18.41 9.05
N GLU A 157 -11.48 -18.06 10.29
CA GLU A 157 -12.47 -18.69 11.14
C GLU A 157 -13.90 -18.20 10.88
N HIS A 158 -14.06 -17.24 9.96
CA HIS A 158 -15.33 -16.55 9.66
C HIS A 158 -15.96 -15.89 10.89
N ASN A 159 -15.14 -15.45 11.84
CA ASN A 159 -15.59 -14.85 13.08
C ASN A 159 -15.79 -13.34 12.94
N ILE A 160 -16.96 -12.93 12.41
CA ILE A 160 -17.29 -11.53 12.12
C ILE A 160 -17.20 -10.65 13.38
N GLU A 161 -17.72 -11.12 14.53
CA GLU A 161 -17.71 -10.32 15.76
C GLU A 161 -16.28 -10.03 16.24
N ALA A 162 -15.41 -11.02 16.20
CA ALA A 162 -14.01 -10.84 16.56
C ALA A 162 -13.24 -9.97 15.55
N LEU A 163 -13.57 -10.06 14.24
CA LEU A 163 -13.04 -9.16 13.23
C LEU A 163 -13.39 -7.71 13.56
N ILE A 164 -14.66 -7.41 13.78
CA ILE A 164 -15.15 -6.05 14.06
C ILE A 164 -14.60 -5.53 15.39
N ALA A 165 -14.48 -6.40 16.39
CA ALA A 165 -13.86 -6.04 17.65
C ALA A 165 -12.39 -5.62 17.53
N GLY A 166 -11.70 -6.04 16.46
CA GLY A 166 -10.33 -5.64 16.13
C GLY A 166 -10.17 -4.21 15.65
N TYR A 167 -11.23 -3.59 15.13
CA TYR A 167 -11.21 -2.22 14.62
C TYR A 167 -11.55 -1.19 15.72
N ALA A 168 -11.03 0.03 15.55
CA ALA A 168 -11.51 1.21 16.27
C ALA A 168 -12.93 1.59 15.82
N ASP A 169 -13.62 2.41 16.63
CA ASP A 169 -15.02 2.78 16.32
C ASP A 169 -15.13 3.66 15.08
N ASP A 170 -14.13 4.47 14.82
CA ASP A 170 -13.97 5.40 13.70
C ASP A 170 -13.01 4.89 12.62
N ALA A 171 -12.73 3.58 12.60
CA ALA A 171 -11.81 3.01 11.63
C ALA A 171 -12.29 3.23 10.18
N ILE A 172 -11.32 3.37 9.29
CA ILE A 172 -11.54 3.60 7.86
C ILE A 172 -10.94 2.45 7.06
N ILE A 173 -11.66 1.98 6.04
CA ILE A 173 -11.14 1.00 5.06
C ILE A 173 -11.20 1.60 3.65
N LEU A 174 -10.06 1.54 2.94
CA LEU A 174 -9.95 1.81 1.51
C LEU A 174 -9.63 0.52 0.76
N THR A 175 -10.47 0.11 -0.17
CA THR A 175 -10.29 -1.16 -0.87
C THR A 175 -10.89 -1.12 -2.26
N ASN A 176 -10.19 -1.66 -3.25
CA ASN A 176 -10.72 -1.80 -4.60
C ASN A 176 -11.79 -2.92 -4.74
N LEU A 177 -12.23 -3.45 -3.62
CA LEU A 177 -13.41 -4.32 -3.51
C LEU A 177 -14.70 -3.52 -3.23
N CYS A 178 -14.62 -2.21 -2.98
CA CYS A 178 -15.74 -1.34 -2.66
C CYS A 178 -15.67 -0.05 -3.48
N GLU A 179 -16.83 0.49 -3.86
CA GLU A 179 -16.90 1.72 -4.67
C GLU A 179 -16.58 3.00 -3.87
N ARG A 180 -16.75 2.97 -2.55
CA ARG A 180 -16.52 4.11 -1.66
C ARG A 180 -15.70 3.72 -0.43
N PRO A 181 -15.06 4.69 0.23
CA PRO A 181 -14.50 4.47 1.57
C PRO A 181 -15.54 3.88 2.52
N LEU A 182 -15.10 3.01 3.40
CA LEU A 182 -15.92 2.44 4.46
C LEU A 182 -15.52 3.11 5.77
N GLU A 183 -16.50 3.60 6.52
CA GLU A 183 -16.27 4.37 7.73
C GLU A 183 -17.09 3.82 8.89
N GLY A 184 -16.40 3.51 9.98
CA GLY A 184 -17.00 3.02 11.21
C GLY A 184 -17.47 1.56 11.14
N LYS A 185 -17.85 1.04 12.29
CA LYS A 185 -18.13 -0.40 12.49
C LYS A 185 -19.27 -0.97 11.67
N GLU A 186 -20.28 -0.17 11.33
CA GLU A 186 -21.44 -0.63 10.56
C GLU A 186 -21.03 -0.96 9.11
N ASP A 187 -20.30 -0.07 8.45
CA ASP A 187 -19.78 -0.32 7.10
C ASP A 187 -18.78 -1.48 7.11
N ILE A 188 -17.90 -1.52 8.12
CA ILE A 188 -16.92 -2.61 8.28
C ILE A 188 -17.61 -3.95 8.49
N ARG A 189 -18.71 -4.01 9.26
CA ARG A 189 -19.50 -5.23 9.45
C ARG A 189 -20.05 -5.75 8.13
N ARG A 190 -20.65 -4.88 7.32
CA ARG A 190 -21.17 -5.26 5.99
C ARG A 190 -20.06 -5.77 5.08
N TYR A 191 -18.92 -5.07 5.08
CA TYR A 191 -17.75 -5.46 4.31
C TYR A 191 -17.20 -6.83 4.72
N CYS A 192 -16.96 -7.06 6.00
CA CYS A 192 -16.47 -8.34 6.52
C CYS A 192 -17.46 -9.49 6.21
N GLY A 193 -18.76 -9.23 6.32
CA GLY A 193 -19.80 -10.17 5.93
C GLY A 193 -19.73 -10.55 4.44
N GLY A 194 -19.58 -9.54 3.57
CA GLY A 194 -19.40 -9.73 2.13
C GLY A 194 -18.12 -10.48 1.79
N LEU A 195 -17.03 -10.17 2.46
CA LEU A 195 -15.76 -10.88 2.31
C LEU A 195 -15.91 -12.38 2.63
N ILE A 196 -16.54 -12.69 3.76
CA ILE A 196 -16.73 -14.07 4.22
C ILE A 196 -17.67 -14.85 3.28
N GLN A 197 -18.75 -14.21 2.80
CA GLN A 197 -19.68 -14.85 1.86
C GLN A 197 -19.01 -15.18 0.52
N ARG A 198 -18.04 -14.37 0.07
CA ARG A 198 -17.29 -14.59 -1.17
C ARG A 198 -15.95 -15.29 -0.96
N ALA A 199 -15.66 -15.75 0.25
CA ALA A 199 -14.37 -16.36 0.61
C ALA A 199 -14.04 -17.59 -0.27
N GLY A 200 -15.01 -18.32 -0.78
CA GLY A 200 -14.79 -19.45 -1.68
C GLY A 200 -14.34 -19.06 -3.11
N GLU A 201 -14.51 -17.80 -3.53
CA GLU A 201 -14.31 -17.42 -4.94
C GLU A 201 -13.04 -16.60 -5.20
N LYS A 202 -12.75 -15.58 -4.40
CA LYS A 202 -11.65 -14.63 -4.68
C LYS A 202 -10.76 -14.31 -3.49
N ILE A 203 -11.25 -14.40 -2.28
CA ILE A 203 -10.51 -14.07 -1.05
C ILE A 203 -9.69 -15.24 -0.56
N ASP A 204 -10.00 -16.44 -0.99
CA ASP A 204 -9.16 -17.62 -0.76
C ASP A 204 -7.70 -17.39 -1.17
N ALA A 205 -7.43 -16.52 -2.17
CA ALA A 205 -6.07 -16.21 -2.54
C ALA A 205 -5.24 -15.61 -1.38
N PHE A 206 -5.89 -15.05 -0.38
CA PHE A 206 -5.26 -14.43 0.77
C PHE A 206 -5.17 -15.37 1.98
N THR A 207 -6.18 -16.22 2.16
CA THR A 207 -6.26 -17.22 3.25
C THR A 207 -5.86 -18.62 2.82
N ASP A 208 -5.75 -18.87 1.50
CA ASP A 208 -5.35 -20.14 0.93
C ASP A 208 -3.90 -20.48 1.32
N PRO A 209 -3.65 -21.68 1.87
CA PRO A 209 -2.28 -22.14 2.16
C PRO A 209 -1.34 -22.15 0.95
N ALA A 210 -1.87 -22.22 -0.27
CA ALA A 210 -1.09 -22.13 -1.51
C ALA A 210 -0.67 -20.69 -1.86
N ALA A 211 -1.20 -19.68 -1.18
CA ALA A 211 -0.78 -18.30 -1.33
C ALA A 211 0.59 -18.09 -0.69
N LYS A 212 1.51 -17.57 -1.48
CA LYS A 212 2.84 -17.19 -0.96
C LYS A 212 2.77 -15.81 -0.32
N ILE A 213 3.03 -15.72 0.97
CA ILE A 213 3.28 -14.45 1.64
C ILE A 213 4.60 -13.88 1.12
N THR A 214 4.55 -12.67 0.59
CA THR A 214 5.69 -11.98 -0.04
C THR A 214 6.17 -10.77 0.76
N VAL A 215 5.29 -10.21 1.59
CA VAL A 215 5.56 -9.17 2.58
C VAL A 215 4.92 -9.65 3.88
N LYS A 216 5.62 -9.53 4.99
CA LYS A 216 5.08 -9.69 6.35
C LYS A 216 5.94 -8.85 7.27
N GLU A 217 5.59 -7.58 7.41
CA GLU A 217 6.37 -6.59 8.13
C GLU A 217 5.45 -5.70 8.96
N ALA A 218 5.90 -5.36 10.16
CA ALA A 218 5.27 -4.33 10.98
C ALA A 218 6.35 -3.45 11.61
N VAL A 219 6.18 -2.13 11.48
CA VAL A 219 7.11 -1.11 11.99
C VAL A 219 6.30 0.09 12.45
N ALA A 220 6.59 0.62 13.64
CA ALA A 220 5.79 1.64 14.28
C ALA A 220 4.30 1.25 14.29
N GLU A 221 3.40 2.10 13.82
CA GLU A 221 1.97 1.80 13.69
C GLU A 221 1.60 1.06 12.40
N LEU A 222 2.55 0.91 11.45
CA LEU A 222 2.30 0.35 10.12
C LEU A 222 2.52 -1.17 10.11
N SER A 223 1.53 -1.92 9.60
CA SER A 223 1.65 -3.36 9.31
C SER A 223 1.26 -3.65 7.87
N CYS A 224 2.02 -4.51 7.20
CA CYS A 224 1.79 -4.90 5.82
C CYS A 224 1.90 -6.40 5.62
N ILE A 225 0.92 -6.98 4.92
CA ILE A 225 1.00 -8.36 4.40
C ILE A 225 0.74 -8.33 2.89
N GLY A 226 1.76 -8.66 2.12
CA GLY A 226 1.63 -8.87 0.67
C GLY A 226 1.55 -10.36 0.37
N PHE A 227 0.76 -10.73 -0.61
CA PHE A 227 0.59 -12.12 -1.02
C PHE A 227 0.60 -12.27 -2.55
N GLN A 228 0.88 -13.49 -2.98
CA GLN A 228 0.82 -13.88 -4.37
C GLN A 228 0.34 -15.32 -4.49
N HIS A 229 -0.74 -15.54 -5.24
CA HIS A 229 -1.28 -16.86 -5.55
C HIS A 229 -1.03 -17.18 -7.03
N ARG A 230 -0.07 -18.06 -7.30
CA ARG A 230 0.37 -18.34 -8.69
C ARG A 230 -0.71 -19.00 -9.54
N ALA A 231 -1.41 -20.01 -9.01
CA ALA A 231 -2.42 -20.76 -9.77
C ALA A 231 -3.62 -19.87 -10.12
N LYS A 232 -4.05 -18.99 -9.20
CA LYS A 232 -5.15 -18.04 -9.41
C LYS A 232 -4.69 -16.76 -10.11
N LYS A 233 -3.37 -16.60 -10.40
CA LYS A 233 -2.74 -15.39 -10.96
C LYS A 233 -3.04 -14.10 -10.19
N GLN A 234 -3.39 -14.21 -8.92
CA GLN A 234 -3.77 -13.10 -8.06
C GLN A 234 -2.60 -12.65 -7.20
N CYS A 235 -2.55 -11.38 -6.91
CA CYS A 235 -1.70 -10.80 -5.88
C CYS A 235 -2.40 -9.60 -5.26
N GLY A 236 -1.94 -9.22 -4.08
CA GLY A 236 -2.47 -8.07 -3.38
C GLY A 236 -1.64 -7.74 -2.16
N ILE A 237 -2.06 -6.68 -1.49
CA ILE A 237 -1.46 -6.23 -0.24
C ILE A 237 -2.55 -5.77 0.71
N LEU A 238 -2.42 -6.19 1.97
CA LEU A 238 -3.07 -5.60 3.12
C LEU A 238 -2.09 -4.63 3.75
N THR A 239 -2.56 -3.43 4.04
CA THR A 239 -1.86 -2.41 4.80
C THR A 239 -2.77 -1.97 5.93
N GLN A 240 -2.28 -2.01 7.18
CA GLN A 240 -3.02 -1.59 8.35
C GLN A 240 -2.23 -0.55 9.14
N ARG A 241 -2.93 0.43 9.69
CA ARG A 241 -2.44 1.29 10.76
C ARG A 241 -3.04 0.85 12.06
N ILE A 242 -2.18 0.55 13.03
CA ILE A 242 -2.57 -0.04 14.31
C ILE A 242 -2.14 0.90 15.41
N ARG A 243 -3.10 1.28 16.25
CA ARG A 243 -2.88 2.14 17.43
C ARG A 243 -3.66 1.56 18.60
N ASP A 244 -3.03 1.49 19.76
CA ASP A 244 -3.63 0.98 21.01
C ASP A 244 -4.28 -0.41 20.85
N GLY A 245 -3.62 -1.29 20.06
CA GLY A 245 -4.08 -2.65 19.80
C GLY A 245 -5.31 -2.77 18.89
N LYS A 246 -5.71 -1.68 18.22
CA LYS A 246 -6.83 -1.60 17.27
C LYS A 246 -6.39 -1.17 15.88
N ILE A 247 -7.09 -1.66 14.87
CA ILE A 247 -6.95 -1.19 13.50
C ILE A 247 -7.73 0.11 13.36
N ILE A 248 -7.03 1.22 13.11
CA ILE A 248 -7.65 2.54 12.88
C ILE A 248 -7.79 2.84 11.39
N PHE A 249 -7.00 2.17 10.56
CA PHE A 249 -7.08 2.25 9.11
C PHE A 249 -6.66 0.92 8.48
N GLU A 250 -7.34 0.56 7.41
CA GLU A 250 -6.98 -0.59 6.58
C GLU A 250 -7.06 -0.24 5.09
N SER A 251 -6.11 -0.74 4.33
CA SER A 251 -6.20 -0.79 2.88
C SER A 251 -5.96 -2.23 2.42
N LEU A 252 -6.92 -2.79 1.70
CA LEU A 252 -6.79 -4.11 1.08
C LEU A 252 -7.01 -3.98 -0.42
N THR A 253 -5.96 -4.29 -1.19
CA THR A 253 -6.01 -4.18 -2.64
C THR A 253 -5.62 -5.48 -3.32
N PHE A 254 -6.33 -5.82 -4.38
CA PHE A 254 -6.10 -7.00 -5.20
C PHE A 254 -5.88 -6.64 -6.65
N GLN A 255 -5.09 -7.45 -7.35
CA GLN A 255 -5.08 -7.47 -8.81
C GLN A 255 -6.40 -8.10 -9.30
N GLU A 256 -7.05 -7.48 -10.29
CA GLU A 256 -8.30 -7.97 -10.89
C GLU A 256 -9.44 -8.14 -9.85
N ALA A 257 -9.60 -7.12 -8.99
CA ALA A 257 -10.69 -7.10 -8.02
C ALA A 257 -12.04 -6.84 -8.69
N GLU A 258 -13.06 -7.55 -8.21
CA GLU A 258 -14.46 -7.20 -8.46
C GLU A 258 -15.07 -6.70 -7.15
N PRO A 259 -15.97 -5.70 -7.21
CA PRO A 259 -16.63 -5.17 -6.02
C PRO A 259 -17.31 -6.25 -5.20
N VAL A 260 -17.22 -6.14 -3.87
CA VAL A 260 -17.81 -7.05 -2.90
C VAL A 260 -19.14 -6.50 -2.39
N ILE A 261 -19.24 -5.17 -2.32
CA ILE A 261 -20.43 -4.38 -1.94
C ILE A 261 -20.48 -3.10 -2.75
#